data_42e8c9bac6afe4e8a68725b0a9fccc0f
#
_entry.id   42e8c9bac6afe4e8a68725b0a9fccc0f
#
_cell.length_a   1.000
_cell.length_b   1.000
_cell.length_c   1.000
_cell.angle_alpha   90.00
_cell.angle_beta   90.00
_cell.angle_gamma   90.00
#
_symmetry.space_group_name_H-M   'P 1'
#
loop_
_entity.id
_entity.type
_entity.pdbx_description
1 polymer ?
#
loop_
_entity_poly.entity_id
_entity_poly.type
_entity_poly.pdbx_seq_one_letter_code
_entity_poly.pdbx_strand_id
1 'polypeptide(L)'
;MLRHIPMLLLGLLGITTIGLSQTSSTTSSPPAQPVRVIKAHLGELPGLINADKTGPFVDLVHEIDALYPDMTIEITIYPIARAMAGVINGKADFSLPAIRNLHDADMLPYRFSTRSFGKVAHVIYSNTANPVTTDMAYGIEATQRDLLIEAVPGELPFQVQRSMSIEQSLRKLSRGRIDAFIWAQEEADLMLRQLGLTNIQREFFGDFEDVFIIQKGAAGNEMDAFLAQAIERLAASGKLDEIYSKIHRPYEHWQPHPEPLPATQPVKTP
;
A
#
# COMPACT_ATOMS: atom_id res chain seq x y z
N MET A 1 -89.79 -42.66 -37.31
CA MET A 1 -91.03 -41.86 -37.56
C MET A 1 -90.67 -40.39 -37.60
N LEU A 2 -91.01 -39.77 -38.69
CA LEU A 2 -91.33 -38.35 -38.98
C LEU A 2 -90.23 -37.31 -38.69
N ARG A 3 -89.59 -36.75 -39.71
CA ARG A 3 -90.01 -35.60 -40.57
C ARG A 3 -90.00 -34.30 -39.78
N HIS A 4 -89.28 -33.23 -40.08
CA HIS A 4 -89.30 -32.40 -41.29
C HIS A 4 -88.20 -31.38 -41.34
N ILE A 5 -87.78 -31.06 -42.52
CA ILE A 5 -86.97 -29.96 -43.11
C ILE A 5 -87.92 -28.70 -43.18
N PRO A 6 -87.43 -27.50 -43.56
CA PRO A 6 -86.26 -26.62 -43.42
C PRO A 6 -86.62 -25.19 -42.93
N MET A 7 -85.69 -24.31 -42.77
CA MET A 7 -85.82 -22.93 -43.23
C MET A 7 -84.50 -22.16 -43.27
N LEU A 8 -84.19 -21.72 -44.44
CA LEU A 8 -83.19 -20.84 -44.87
C LEU A 8 -83.43 -19.40 -44.33
N LEU A 9 -82.48 -18.69 -43.76
CA LEU A 9 -82.51 -17.22 -43.80
C LEU A 9 -81.09 -16.67 -43.92
N LEU A 10 -80.89 -15.91 -44.94
CA LEU A 10 -79.75 -15.07 -45.33
C LEU A 10 -79.58 -13.91 -44.35
N GLY A 11 -78.38 -13.52 -44.02
CA GLY A 11 -78.20 -12.24 -43.32
C GLY A 11 -76.81 -11.87 -42.94
N LEU A 12 -76.23 -11.06 -43.77
CA LEU A 12 -75.19 -10.02 -43.50
C LEU A 12 -73.81 -10.40 -42.97
N LEU A 13 -72.84 -10.22 -43.85
CA LEU A 13 -71.41 -10.02 -43.54
C LEU A 13 -71.22 -8.77 -42.64
N GLY A 14 -70.69 -8.99 -41.44
CA GLY A 14 -70.13 -7.96 -40.64
C GLY A 14 -68.59 -8.18 -40.56
N ILE A 15 -67.86 -7.36 -41.27
CA ILE A 15 -66.37 -7.35 -41.19
C ILE A 15 -65.96 -6.66 -39.90
N THR A 16 -65.61 -7.42 -38.87
CA THR A 16 -65.00 -6.91 -37.66
C THR A 16 -63.50 -6.88 -37.88
N THR A 17 -62.96 -5.69 -38.09
CA THR A 17 -61.48 -5.41 -38.04
C THR A 17 -61.03 -5.58 -36.62
N ILE A 18 -60.28 -6.64 -36.34
CA ILE A 18 -59.56 -6.83 -35.09
C ILE A 18 -58.34 -5.93 -35.15
N GLY A 19 -58.37 -4.79 -34.45
CA GLY A 19 -57.23 -3.96 -34.23
C GLY A 19 -56.25 -4.69 -33.31
N LEU A 20 -55.08 -5.14 -33.86
CA LEU A 20 -53.93 -5.56 -33.07
C LEU A 20 -53.36 -4.34 -32.38
N SER A 21 -53.73 -4.14 -31.11
CA SER A 21 -53.01 -3.23 -30.22
C SER A 21 -51.64 -3.85 -29.90
N GLN A 22 -50.59 -3.36 -30.54
CA GLN A 22 -49.24 -3.62 -30.14
C GLN A 22 -49.01 -2.93 -28.78
N THR A 23 -49.07 -3.70 -27.70
CA THR A 23 -48.57 -3.29 -26.40
C THR A 23 -47.04 -3.24 -26.50
N SER A 24 -46.49 -2.05 -26.72
CA SER A 24 -45.06 -1.77 -26.57
C SER A 24 -44.71 -1.99 -25.11
N SER A 25 -44.15 -3.15 -24.78
CA SER A 25 -43.54 -3.42 -23.50
C SER A 25 -42.26 -2.56 -23.39
N THR A 26 -42.40 -1.40 -22.83
CA THR A 26 -41.26 -0.59 -22.35
C THR A 26 -40.60 -1.41 -21.25
N THR A 27 -39.54 -2.15 -21.61
CA THR A 27 -38.63 -2.77 -20.64
C THR A 27 -37.91 -1.63 -19.92
N SER A 28 -38.49 -1.19 -18.80
CA SER A 28 -37.77 -0.28 -17.90
C SER A 28 -36.57 -1.05 -17.35
N SER A 29 -35.38 -0.66 -17.75
CA SER A 29 -34.13 -1.12 -17.08
C SER A 29 -34.28 -0.87 -15.58
N PRO A 30 -33.93 -1.84 -14.71
CA PRO A 30 -33.95 -1.61 -13.28
C PRO A 30 -33.09 -0.38 -12.94
N PRO A 31 -33.49 0.44 -11.96
CA PRO A 31 -32.71 1.60 -11.55
C PRO A 31 -31.31 1.13 -11.19
N ALA A 32 -30.29 1.79 -11.76
CA ALA A 32 -28.91 1.53 -11.44
C ALA A 32 -28.74 1.61 -9.92
N GLN A 33 -28.27 0.55 -9.30
CA GLN A 33 -27.96 0.58 -7.88
C GLN A 33 -26.87 1.64 -7.63
N PRO A 34 -26.93 2.41 -6.53
CA PRO A 34 -25.91 3.39 -6.24
C PRO A 34 -24.55 2.69 -6.08
N VAL A 35 -23.57 3.13 -6.87
CA VAL A 35 -22.20 2.63 -6.80
C VAL A 35 -21.66 2.90 -5.38
N ARG A 36 -21.17 1.86 -4.70
CA ARG A 36 -20.55 2.02 -3.39
C ARG A 36 -19.24 2.76 -3.55
N VAL A 37 -19.08 3.88 -2.85
CA VAL A 37 -17.85 4.66 -2.83
C VAL A 37 -17.01 4.28 -1.62
N ILE A 38 -15.75 3.92 -1.83
CA ILE A 38 -14.73 3.67 -0.82
C ILE A 38 -13.74 4.83 -0.88
N LYS A 39 -13.41 5.43 0.25
CA LYS A 39 -12.49 6.58 0.33
C LYS A 39 -11.12 6.13 0.79
N ALA A 40 -10.13 6.29 -0.08
CA ALA A 40 -8.72 6.02 0.19
C ALA A 40 -7.95 7.32 0.41
N HIS A 41 -7.36 7.49 1.59
CA HIS A 41 -6.40 8.56 1.84
C HIS A 41 -4.99 7.99 1.76
N LEU A 42 -4.20 8.41 0.76
CA LEU A 42 -2.83 7.96 0.61
C LEU A 42 -1.85 8.99 1.13
N GLY A 43 -0.83 8.52 1.85
CA GLY A 43 0.26 9.34 2.33
C GLY A 43 1.23 9.68 1.21
N GLU A 44 1.45 10.98 0.92
CA GLU A 44 2.39 11.40 -0.10
C GLU A 44 3.79 10.84 0.19
N LEU A 45 4.36 10.15 -0.80
CA LEU A 45 5.69 9.56 -0.75
C LEU A 45 6.34 9.69 -2.13
N PRO A 46 7.28 10.64 -2.32
CA PRO A 46 7.80 10.99 -3.63
C PRO A 46 8.31 9.80 -4.43
N GLY A 47 7.87 9.68 -5.69
CA GLY A 47 8.18 8.57 -6.57
C GLY A 47 7.28 7.33 -6.40
N LEU A 48 6.66 7.15 -5.23
CA LEU A 48 5.77 6.02 -4.94
C LEU A 48 4.30 6.44 -4.84
N ILE A 49 4.02 7.62 -4.27
CA ILE A 49 2.70 8.26 -4.20
C ILE A 49 2.90 9.75 -4.43
N ASN A 50 2.60 10.23 -5.61
CA ASN A 50 2.77 11.62 -5.99
C ASN A 50 1.48 12.43 -5.79
N ALA A 51 1.62 13.73 -5.55
CA ALA A 51 0.49 14.64 -5.33
C ALA A 51 -0.50 14.69 -6.51
N ASP A 52 -0.04 14.40 -7.72
CA ASP A 52 -0.85 14.32 -8.96
C ASP A 52 -1.60 12.97 -9.13
N LYS A 53 -1.61 12.15 -8.10
CA LYS A 53 -2.21 10.80 -8.06
C LYS A 53 -1.56 9.81 -9.03
N THR A 54 -0.25 9.89 -9.19
CA THR A 54 0.56 8.92 -9.90
C THR A 54 1.49 8.16 -8.95
N GLY A 55 1.98 7.00 -9.38
CA GLY A 55 2.95 6.20 -8.66
C GLY A 55 2.46 4.79 -8.35
N PRO A 56 3.38 3.85 -8.11
CA PRO A 56 3.03 2.44 -8.07
C PRO A 56 2.10 2.04 -6.92
N PHE A 57 2.06 2.75 -5.79
CA PHE A 57 1.02 2.52 -4.78
C PHE A 57 -0.36 3.00 -5.23
N VAL A 58 -0.41 4.07 -6.04
CA VAL A 58 -1.67 4.52 -6.64
C VAL A 58 -2.16 3.50 -7.66
N ASP A 59 -1.24 2.94 -8.46
CA ASP A 59 -1.55 1.85 -9.41
C ASP A 59 -2.12 0.63 -8.68
N LEU A 60 -1.56 0.26 -7.50
CA LEU A 60 -2.11 -0.81 -6.66
C LEU A 60 -3.58 -0.55 -6.29
N VAL A 61 -3.91 0.66 -5.88
CA VAL A 61 -5.29 1.01 -5.51
C VAL A 61 -6.21 0.99 -6.74
N HIS A 62 -5.74 1.44 -7.91
CA HIS A 62 -6.50 1.34 -9.16
C HIS A 62 -6.76 -0.11 -9.58
N GLU A 63 -5.79 -1.00 -9.40
CA GLU A 63 -6.00 -2.42 -9.68
C GLU A 63 -6.97 -3.08 -8.69
N ILE A 64 -6.97 -2.65 -7.42
CA ILE A 64 -8.00 -3.06 -6.47
C ILE A 64 -9.39 -2.57 -6.92
N ASP A 65 -9.51 -1.31 -7.32
CA ASP A 65 -10.76 -0.73 -7.83
C ASP A 65 -11.29 -1.49 -9.04
N ALA A 66 -10.43 -1.80 -10.00
CA ALA A 66 -10.77 -2.54 -11.22
C ALA A 66 -11.30 -3.96 -10.99
N LEU A 67 -11.05 -4.57 -9.83
CA LEU A 67 -11.60 -5.89 -9.47
C LEU A 67 -13.11 -5.86 -9.18
N TYR A 68 -13.70 -4.68 -8.93
CA TYR A 68 -15.06 -4.55 -8.41
C TYR A 68 -15.85 -3.46 -9.16
N PRO A 69 -16.48 -3.81 -10.31
CA PRO A 69 -17.17 -2.84 -11.17
C PRO A 69 -18.36 -2.14 -10.51
N ASP A 70 -18.90 -2.70 -9.43
CA ASP A 70 -20.04 -2.14 -8.69
C ASP A 70 -19.62 -1.18 -7.56
N MET A 71 -18.32 -0.89 -7.45
CA MET A 71 -17.72 0.00 -6.46
C MET A 71 -16.78 1.01 -7.13
N THR A 72 -16.43 2.07 -6.42
CA THR A 72 -15.41 3.04 -6.85
C THR A 72 -14.56 3.45 -5.67
N ILE A 73 -13.24 3.42 -5.84
CA ILE A 73 -12.29 3.90 -4.83
C ILE A 73 -11.89 5.34 -5.15
N GLU A 74 -12.33 6.28 -4.32
CA GLU A 74 -11.93 7.69 -4.41
C GLU A 74 -10.59 7.91 -3.71
N ILE A 75 -9.53 8.18 -4.47
CA ILE A 75 -8.20 8.44 -3.96
C ILE A 75 -8.01 9.93 -3.67
N THR A 76 -7.53 10.26 -2.47
CA THR A 76 -7.04 11.59 -2.12
C THR A 76 -5.66 11.49 -1.49
N ILE A 77 -4.71 12.33 -2.00
CA ILE A 77 -3.33 12.36 -1.51
C ILE A 77 -3.20 13.44 -0.43
N TYR A 78 -2.55 13.10 0.67
CA TYR A 78 -2.24 13.99 1.78
C TYR A 78 -0.83 13.72 2.32
N PRO A 79 -0.23 14.65 3.07
CA PRO A 79 0.91 14.29 3.93
C PRO A 79 0.55 13.08 4.82
N ILE A 80 1.48 12.14 5.02
CA ILE A 80 1.26 10.84 5.68
C ILE A 80 0.42 10.97 6.96
N ALA A 81 0.81 11.87 7.88
CA ALA A 81 0.10 12.06 9.14
C ALA A 81 -1.37 12.49 8.95
N ARG A 82 -1.68 13.26 7.90
CA ARG A 82 -3.04 13.69 7.58
C ARG A 82 -3.86 12.57 6.94
N ALA A 83 -3.24 11.75 6.09
CA ALA A 83 -3.87 10.58 5.51
C ALA A 83 -4.32 9.61 6.61
N MET A 84 -3.42 9.28 7.55
CA MET A 84 -3.72 8.46 8.72
C MET A 84 -4.83 9.05 9.60
N ALA A 85 -4.76 10.37 9.89
CA ALA A 85 -5.80 11.06 10.64
C ALA A 85 -7.18 10.99 9.95
N GLY A 86 -7.21 10.90 8.63
CA GLY A 86 -8.43 10.67 7.86
C GLY A 86 -9.13 9.37 8.24
N VAL A 87 -8.40 8.27 8.35
CA VAL A 87 -8.92 6.96 8.78
C VAL A 87 -9.36 7.00 10.25
N ILE A 88 -8.52 7.54 11.13
CA ILE A 88 -8.81 7.64 12.57
C ILE A 88 -10.13 8.39 12.82
N ASN A 89 -10.39 9.44 12.05
CA ASN A 89 -11.58 10.29 12.18
C ASN A 89 -12.76 9.86 11.29
N GLY A 90 -12.71 8.69 10.66
CA GLY A 90 -13.79 8.16 9.83
C GLY A 90 -14.04 8.96 8.53
N LYS A 91 -13.06 9.72 8.06
CA LYS A 91 -13.12 10.48 6.79
C LYS A 91 -12.61 9.66 5.59
N ALA A 92 -11.89 8.58 5.86
CA ALA A 92 -11.43 7.60 4.90
C ALA A 92 -11.68 6.19 5.44
N ASP A 93 -11.87 5.25 4.54
CA ASP A 93 -12.08 3.84 4.86
C ASP A 93 -10.75 3.13 5.08
N PHE A 94 -9.72 3.51 4.30
CA PHE A 94 -8.36 3.02 4.49
C PHE A 94 -7.30 4.06 4.09
N SER A 95 -6.06 3.80 4.52
CA SER A 95 -4.87 4.56 4.13
C SER A 95 -3.69 3.62 3.88
N LEU A 96 -2.75 4.05 3.05
CA LEU A 96 -1.45 3.41 2.79
C LEU A 96 -0.39 4.47 2.44
N PRO A 97 0.92 4.16 2.46
CA PRO A 97 1.48 2.92 2.98
C PRO A 97 1.55 2.92 4.50
N ALA A 98 1.69 1.75 5.08
CA ALA A 98 2.06 1.61 6.48
C ALA A 98 2.86 0.33 6.70
N ILE A 99 3.82 0.42 7.58
CA ILE A 99 4.60 -0.74 8.02
C ILE A 99 3.89 -1.37 9.21
N ARG A 100 3.68 -2.70 9.14
CA ARG A 100 3.09 -3.43 10.26
C ARG A 100 4.06 -3.43 11.44
N ASN A 101 3.65 -2.79 12.51
CA ASN A 101 4.29 -2.94 13.82
C ASN A 101 3.31 -3.58 14.79
N LEU A 102 3.71 -4.66 15.41
CA LEU A 102 2.90 -5.36 16.42
C LEU A 102 3.18 -4.87 17.84
N HIS A 103 4.21 -4.04 18.02
CA HIS A 103 4.48 -3.43 19.32
C HIS A 103 3.43 -2.36 19.60
N ASP A 104 2.75 -2.48 20.73
CA ASP A 104 1.67 -1.58 21.16
C ASP A 104 0.49 -1.43 20.15
N ALA A 105 0.30 -2.39 19.24
CA ALA A 105 -0.74 -2.33 18.21
C ALA A 105 -2.15 -2.10 18.77
N ASP A 106 -2.44 -2.63 19.97
CA ASP A 106 -3.71 -2.45 20.64
C ASP A 106 -3.95 -1.01 21.12
N MET A 107 -2.89 -0.25 21.38
CA MET A 107 -2.93 1.14 21.82
C MET A 107 -3.11 2.14 20.67
N LEU A 108 -2.88 1.72 19.43
CA LEU A 108 -3.05 2.58 18.26
C LEU A 108 -4.52 2.97 18.09
N PRO A 109 -4.85 4.21 17.64
CA PRO A 109 -6.21 4.64 17.38
C PRO A 109 -6.81 4.08 16.07
N TYR A 110 -6.08 3.22 15.39
CA TYR A 110 -6.42 2.50 14.16
C TYR A 110 -5.94 1.04 14.29
N ARG A 111 -6.16 0.24 13.27
CA ARG A 111 -5.51 -1.07 13.15
C ARG A 111 -4.92 -1.26 11.76
N PHE A 112 -4.01 -2.21 11.64
CA PHE A 112 -3.47 -2.66 10.36
C PHE A 112 -4.41 -3.69 9.73
N SER A 113 -4.46 -3.73 8.38
CA SER A 113 -5.13 -4.82 7.66
C SER A 113 -4.50 -6.17 8.04
N THR A 114 -5.28 -7.23 8.05
CA THR A 114 -4.76 -8.59 8.34
C THR A 114 -3.86 -9.10 7.23
N ARG A 115 -4.20 -8.78 5.97
CA ARG A 115 -3.40 -9.15 4.81
C ARG A 115 -2.38 -8.07 4.48
N SER A 116 -1.12 -8.47 4.36
CA SER A 116 -0.04 -7.67 3.78
C SER A 116 -0.12 -7.72 2.25
N PHE A 117 0.28 -6.63 1.59
CA PHE A 117 0.43 -6.60 0.14
C PHE A 117 1.88 -6.67 -0.33
N GLY A 118 2.84 -6.75 0.60
CA GLY A 118 4.26 -6.97 0.31
C GLY A 118 5.16 -6.81 1.52
N LYS A 119 6.47 -6.74 1.26
CA LYS A 119 7.50 -6.52 2.28
C LYS A 119 8.48 -5.47 1.81
N VAL A 120 8.85 -4.58 2.71
CA VAL A 120 9.85 -3.54 2.50
C VAL A 120 11.11 -3.84 3.30
N ALA A 121 12.26 -3.85 2.63
CA ALA A 121 13.55 -4.01 3.28
C ALA A 121 13.95 -2.71 3.98
N HIS A 122 14.13 -2.75 5.29
CA HIS A 122 14.71 -1.67 6.05
C HIS A 122 16.21 -1.86 6.22
N VAL A 123 16.91 -0.75 6.22
CA VAL A 123 18.35 -0.68 6.34
C VAL A 123 18.71 0.17 7.54
N ILE A 124 19.68 -0.29 8.34
CA ILE A 124 20.33 0.53 9.34
C ILE A 124 21.55 1.18 8.71
N TYR A 125 21.59 2.49 8.78
CA TYR A 125 22.69 3.34 8.34
C TYR A 125 23.46 3.80 9.55
N SER A 126 24.81 3.73 9.52
CA SER A 126 25.67 4.21 10.57
C SER A 126 26.94 4.87 10.00
N ASN A 127 27.64 5.66 10.81
CA ASN A 127 28.90 6.26 10.37
C ASN A 127 30.01 5.20 10.37
N THR A 128 30.83 5.13 9.32
CA THR A 128 31.92 4.16 9.19
C THR A 128 32.95 4.25 10.30
N ALA A 129 33.10 5.43 10.95
CA ALA A 129 33.96 5.61 12.09
C ALA A 129 33.41 5.04 13.41
N ASN A 130 32.06 4.91 13.48
CA ASN A 130 31.37 4.39 14.66
C ASN A 130 30.21 3.50 14.14
N PRO A 131 30.50 2.29 13.66
CA PRO A 131 29.52 1.40 13.10
C PRO A 131 28.49 0.94 14.15
N VAL A 132 27.23 0.89 13.75
CA VAL A 132 26.14 0.32 14.55
C VAL A 132 25.53 -0.80 13.75
N THR A 133 25.48 -1.99 14.34
CA THR A 133 24.87 -3.19 13.75
C THR A 133 23.40 -3.31 14.14
N THR A 134 22.70 -4.16 13.44
CA THR A 134 21.32 -4.54 13.77
C THR A 134 21.25 -5.14 15.19
N ASP A 135 22.20 -5.99 15.58
CA ASP A 135 22.26 -6.60 16.91
C ASP A 135 22.50 -5.57 18.02
N MET A 136 23.31 -4.56 17.77
CA MET A 136 23.48 -3.42 18.68
C MET A 136 22.17 -2.63 18.84
N ALA A 137 21.46 -2.38 17.77
CA ALA A 137 20.20 -1.64 17.80
C ALA A 137 19.11 -2.38 18.59
N TYR A 138 19.06 -3.72 18.49
CA TYR A 138 18.15 -4.55 19.28
C TYR A 138 18.63 -4.81 20.73
N GLY A 139 19.82 -4.35 21.10
CA GLY A 139 20.41 -4.61 22.42
C GLY A 139 20.88 -6.05 22.63
N ILE A 140 21.02 -6.83 21.57
CA ILE A 140 21.58 -8.19 21.59
C ILE A 140 23.08 -8.11 21.81
N GLU A 141 23.74 -7.19 21.12
CA GLU A 141 25.14 -6.84 21.33
C GLU A 141 25.26 -5.64 22.26
N ALA A 142 26.09 -5.75 23.31
CA ALA A 142 26.25 -4.69 24.28
C ALA A 142 26.96 -3.47 23.67
N THR A 143 26.44 -2.28 23.99
CA THR A 143 27.04 -1.00 23.63
C THR A 143 27.56 -0.28 24.88
N GLN A 144 28.57 0.60 24.72
CA GLN A 144 29.13 1.35 25.84
C GLN A 144 28.21 2.49 26.33
N ARG A 145 27.19 2.83 25.54
CA ARG A 145 26.24 3.89 25.83
C ARG A 145 24.92 3.62 25.08
N ASP A 146 23.88 4.32 25.49
CA ASP A 146 22.61 4.32 24.76
C ASP A 146 22.80 4.89 23.36
N LEU A 147 22.27 4.19 22.36
CA LEU A 147 22.35 4.60 20.97
C LEU A 147 21.29 5.65 20.66
N LEU A 148 21.70 6.70 19.98
CA LEU A 148 20.82 7.72 19.45
C LEU A 148 20.38 7.33 18.03
N ILE A 149 19.25 6.65 17.92
CA ILE A 149 18.72 6.13 16.65
C ILE A 149 17.56 7.01 16.17
N GLU A 150 17.62 7.47 14.92
CA GLU A 150 16.48 8.11 14.24
C GLU A 150 15.77 7.13 13.33
N ALA A 151 14.43 7.13 13.40
CA ALA A 151 13.55 6.32 12.56
C ALA A 151 12.11 6.91 12.57
N VAL A 152 11.14 6.20 12.01
CA VAL A 152 9.71 6.47 12.24
C VAL A 152 9.31 5.92 13.61
N PRO A 153 8.86 6.77 14.56
CA PRO A 153 8.44 6.30 15.88
C PRO A 153 7.25 5.36 15.79
N GLY A 154 7.30 4.29 16.59
CA GLY A 154 6.23 3.29 16.67
C GLY A 154 6.36 2.14 15.65
N GLU A 155 7.32 2.18 14.75
CA GLU A 155 7.57 1.07 13.82
C GLU A 155 8.54 0.03 14.38
N LEU A 156 9.35 0.40 15.37
CA LEU A 156 10.37 -0.46 15.94
C LEU A 156 10.07 -0.85 17.38
N PRO A 157 10.53 -2.02 17.86
CA PRO A 157 10.24 -2.51 19.20
C PRO A 157 11.10 -1.85 20.30
N PHE A 158 11.81 -0.78 19.97
CA PHE A 158 12.65 0.01 20.89
C PHE A 158 12.47 1.52 20.66
N GLN A 159 12.93 2.31 21.61
CA GLN A 159 12.80 3.76 21.54
C GLN A 159 13.70 4.37 20.47
N VAL A 160 13.11 5.22 19.63
CA VAL A 160 13.81 5.97 18.60
C VAL A 160 13.45 7.44 18.66
N GLN A 161 14.33 8.29 18.17
CA GLN A 161 14.00 9.68 17.90
C GLN A 161 13.29 9.80 16.55
N ARG A 162 12.32 10.71 16.47
CA ARG A 162 11.61 10.98 15.23
C ARG A 162 12.54 11.56 14.17
N SER A 163 12.71 10.87 13.06
CA SER A 163 13.28 11.45 11.85
C SER A 163 12.35 12.54 11.30
N MET A 164 12.88 13.71 11.01
CA MET A 164 12.15 14.82 10.39
C MET A 164 12.23 14.77 8.87
N SER A 165 13.32 14.25 8.31
CA SER A 165 13.48 13.92 6.90
C SER A 165 14.70 13.04 6.72
N ILE A 166 14.67 12.18 5.69
CA ILE A 166 15.77 11.28 5.32
C ILE A 166 17.07 12.08 5.13
N GLU A 167 17.00 13.20 4.38
CA GLU A 167 18.17 14.05 4.14
C GLU A 167 18.81 14.55 5.45
N GLN A 168 17.99 15.08 6.36
CA GLN A 168 18.50 15.61 7.62
C GLN A 168 19.13 14.51 8.48
N SER A 169 18.51 13.34 8.55
CA SER A 169 19.02 12.20 9.32
C SER A 169 20.34 11.71 8.75
N LEU A 170 20.48 11.53 7.45
CA LEU A 170 21.74 11.16 6.81
C LEU A 170 22.84 12.21 7.01
N ARG A 171 22.53 13.51 6.96
CA ARG A 171 23.49 14.57 7.24
C ARG A 171 23.91 14.62 8.71
N LYS A 172 23.01 14.34 9.66
CA LYS A 172 23.35 14.22 11.10
C LYS A 172 24.26 13.01 11.32
N LEU A 173 23.91 11.88 10.71
CA LEU A 173 24.66 10.65 10.78
C LEU A 173 26.10 10.82 10.27
N SER A 174 26.26 11.43 9.09
CA SER A 174 27.59 11.73 8.51
C SER A 174 28.46 12.62 9.43
N ARG A 175 27.83 13.48 10.25
CA ARG A 175 28.52 14.37 11.21
C ARG A 175 28.65 13.78 12.61
N GLY A 176 28.24 12.52 12.83
CA GLY A 176 28.27 11.86 14.13
C GLY A 176 27.34 12.48 15.18
N ARG A 177 26.23 13.11 14.75
CA ARG A 177 25.25 13.72 15.65
C ARG A 177 24.17 12.73 16.09
N ILE A 178 24.02 11.64 15.40
CA ILE A 178 23.23 10.45 15.73
C ILE A 178 24.08 9.23 15.45
N ASP A 179 23.75 8.09 16.06
CA ASP A 179 24.51 6.85 15.93
C ASP A 179 24.02 5.99 14.79
N ALA A 180 22.70 5.95 14.58
CA ALA A 180 22.11 5.21 13.49
C ALA A 180 20.84 5.92 12.94
N PHE A 181 20.50 5.56 11.71
CA PHE A 181 19.26 5.92 11.04
C PHE A 181 18.68 4.65 10.41
N ILE A 182 17.41 4.37 10.66
CA ILE A 182 16.73 3.19 10.13
C ILE A 182 15.59 3.66 9.23
N TRP A 183 15.58 3.17 7.98
CA TRP A 183 14.59 3.54 7.00
C TRP A 183 14.48 2.49 5.90
N ALA A 184 13.37 2.53 5.12
CA ALA A 184 13.22 1.74 3.90
C ALA A 184 14.37 2.03 2.93
N GLN A 185 14.90 0.97 2.30
CA GLN A 185 16.15 1.10 1.52
C GLN A 185 16.00 2.04 0.31
N GLU A 186 14.86 2.01 -0.38
CA GLU A 186 14.71 2.70 -1.65
C GLU A 186 14.89 4.21 -1.51
N GLU A 187 14.16 4.81 -0.58
CA GLU A 187 14.19 6.26 -0.38
C GLU A 187 15.50 6.71 0.27
N ALA A 188 15.95 5.96 1.27
CA ALA A 188 17.17 6.33 1.98
C ALA A 188 18.42 6.13 1.12
N ASP A 189 18.49 5.06 0.34
CA ASP A 189 19.59 4.81 -0.58
C ASP A 189 19.63 5.83 -1.73
N LEU A 190 18.48 6.21 -2.25
CA LEU A 190 18.38 7.26 -3.27
C LEU A 190 18.95 8.58 -2.71
N MET A 191 18.51 8.97 -1.52
CA MET A 191 18.99 10.18 -0.86
C MET A 191 20.48 10.10 -0.52
N LEU A 192 20.95 8.95 -0.04
CA LEU A 192 22.37 8.73 0.29
C LEU A 192 23.27 8.95 -0.94
N ARG A 193 22.86 8.39 -2.10
CA ARG A 193 23.57 8.59 -3.39
C ARG A 193 23.52 10.04 -3.85
N GLN A 194 22.37 10.72 -3.73
CA GLN A 194 22.23 12.14 -4.11
C GLN A 194 23.11 13.05 -3.28
N LEU A 195 23.26 12.73 -1.98
CA LEU A 195 24.11 13.50 -1.06
C LEU A 195 25.61 13.22 -1.24
N GLY A 196 25.98 12.13 -1.91
CA GLY A 196 27.37 11.73 -2.11
C GLY A 196 28.11 11.44 -0.80
N LEU A 197 27.42 10.97 0.25
CA LEU A 197 28.02 10.68 1.55
C LEU A 197 28.72 9.31 1.50
N THR A 198 30.05 9.31 1.62
CA THR A 198 30.88 8.10 1.55
C THR A 198 31.32 7.56 2.89
N ASN A 199 31.08 8.30 3.97
CA ASN A 199 31.43 7.92 5.34
C ASN A 199 30.26 7.25 6.09
N ILE A 200 29.30 6.71 5.37
CA ILE A 200 28.16 5.97 5.90
C ILE A 200 28.28 4.52 5.43
N GLN A 201 28.00 3.59 6.32
CA GLN A 201 27.81 2.18 6.00
C GLN A 201 26.32 1.81 6.11
N ARG A 202 25.95 0.73 5.46
CA ARG A 202 24.60 0.17 5.38
C ARG A 202 24.63 -1.29 5.81
N GLU A 203 23.64 -1.69 6.58
CA GLU A 203 23.42 -3.10 6.94
C GLU A 203 21.94 -3.41 6.84
N PHE A 204 21.58 -4.63 6.44
CA PHE A 204 20.22 -5.10 6.44
C PHE A 204 19.66 -5.09 7.87
N PHE A 205 18.57 -4.39 8.07
CA PHE A 205 17.94 -4.31 9.39
C PHE A 205 16.80 -5.32 9.53
N GLY A 206 15.98 -5.50 8.50
CA GLY A 206 14.87 -6.45 8.49
C GLY A 206 13.86 -6.19 7.37
N ASP A 207 13.04 -7.19 7.10
CA ASP A 207 11.88 -7.07 6.24
C ASP A 207 10.62 -6.79 7.06
N PHE A 208 9.90 -5.74 6.69
CA PHE A 208 8.65 -5.34 7.32
C PHE A 208 7.50 -5.50 6.35
N GLU A 209 6.33 -5.88 6.88
CA GLU A 209 5.14 -6.04 6.04
C GLU A 209 4.50 -4.69 5.74
N ASP A 210 4.29 -4.41 4.45
CA ASP A 210 3.44 -3.32 4.00
C ASP A 210 1.98 -3.69 4.12
N VAL A 211 1.21 -2.80 4.74
CA VAL A 211 -0.19 -3.02 5.09
C VAL A 211 -1.01 -1.75 4.92
N PHE A 212 -2.32 -1.91 4.90
CA PHE A 212 -3.24 -0.79 5.00
C PHE A 212 -3.51 -0.42 6.45
N ILE A 213 -3.74 0.86 6.70
CA ILE A 213 -4.35 1.37 7.93
C ILE A 213 -5.85 1.42 7.71
N ILE A 214 -6.61 0.85 8.66
CA ILE A 214 -8.07 0.80 8.66
C ILE A 214 -8.63 1.19 10.03
N GLN A 215 -9.91 1.50 10.08
CA GLN A 215 -10.59 1.84 11.34
C GLN A 215 -10.64 0.64 12.29
N LYS A 216 -10.84 0.89 13.57
CA LYS A 216 -11.26 -0.13 14.54
C LYS A 216 -12.77 -0.37 14.44
N GLY A 217 -13.24 -1.53 14.90
CA GLY A 217 -14.66 -1.86 14.97
C GLY A 217 -15.24 -2.44 13.67
N ALA A 218 -16.56 -2.41 13.55
CA ALA A 218 -17.29 -3.11 12.48
C ALA A 218 -16.91 -2.63 11.07
N ALA A 219 -16.86 -1.31 10.84
CA ALA A 219 -16.48 -0.75 9.55
C ALA A 219 -15.07 -1.17 9.12
N GLY A 220 -14.11 -1.17 10.07
CA GLY A 220 -12.77 -1.67 9.80
C GLY A 220 -12.73 -3.17 9.51
N ASN A 221 -13.60 -3.98 10.14
CA ASN A 221 -13.67 -5.42 9.85
C ASN A 221 -14.16 -5.69 8.42
N GLU A 222 -15.17 -4.94 7.96
CA GLU A 222 -15.65 -5.04 6.57
C GLU A 222 -14.57 -4.61 5.57
N MET A 223 -13.88 -3.51 5.86
CA MET A 223 -12.79 -3.02 5.01
C MET A 223 -11.62 -3.99 4.97
N ASP A 224 -11.26 -4.60 6.10
CA ASP A 224 -10.22 -5.62 6.18
C ASP A 224 -10.54 -6.84 5.30
N ALA A 225 -11.76 -7.36 5.41
CA ALA A 225 -12.20 -8.48 4.58
C ALA A 225 -12.18 -8.14 3.09
N PHE A 226 -12.62 -6.92 2.72
CA PHE A 226 -12.57 -6.42 1.34
C PHE A 226 -11.13 -6.35 0.81
N LEU A 227 -10.23 -5.69 1.55
CA LEU A 227 -8.83 -5.54 1.16
C LEU A 227 -8.10 -6.88 1.11
N ALA A 228 -8.34 -7.77 2.08
CA ALA A 228 -7.75 -9.09 2.08
C ALA A 228 -8.14 -9.89 0.84
N GLN A 229 -9.42 -9.90 0.48
CA GLN A 229 -9.91 -10.56 -0.73
C GLN A 229 -9.31 -9.94 -2.01
N ALA A 230 -9.22 -8.60 -2.08
CA ALA A 230 -8.64 -7.90 -3.21
C ALA A 230 -7.16 -8.29 -3.41
N ILE A 231 -6.36 -8.25 -2.34
CA ILE A 231 -4.95 -8.63 -2.38
C ILE A 231 -4.77 -10.11 -2.75
N GLU A 232 -5.61 -11.01 -2.24
CA GLU A 232 -5.58 -12.43 -2.64
C GLU A 232 -5.86 -12.62 -4.14
N ARG A 233 -6.83 -11.90 -4.70
CA ARG A 233 -7.14 -11.96 -6.14
C ARG A 233 -5.99 -11.41 -6.99
N LEU A 234 -5.38 -10.29 -6.60
CA LEU A 234 -4.22 -9.72 -7.29
C LEU A 234 -3.01 -10.66 -7.20
N ALA A 235 -2.77 -11.29 -6.04
CA ALA A 235 -1.70 -12.27 -5.88
C ALA A 235 -1.93 -13.51 -6.75
N ALA A 236 -3.15 -14.06 -6.77
CA ALA A 236 -3.49 -15.23 -7.58
C ALA A 236 -3.34 -14.99 -9.09
N SER A 237 -3.50 -13.75 -9.56
CA SER A 237 -3.30 -13.37 -10.96
C SER A 237 -1.85 -12.99 -11.30
N GLY A 238 -0.94 -12.91 -10.33
CA GLY A 238 0.42 -12.41 -10.49
C GLY A 238 0.51 -10.87 -10.61
N LYS A 239 -0.62 -10.16 -10.59
CA LYS A 239 -0.66 -8.71 -10.75
C LYS A 239 -0.06 -7.98 -9.56
N LEU A 240 -0.21 -8.56 -8.35
CA LEU A 240 0.40 -8.00 -7.15
C LEU A 240 1.91 -7.94 -7.26
N ASP A 241 2.55 -9.02 -7.69
CA ASP A 241 4.00 -9.08 -7.85
C ASP A 241 4.51 -8.11 -8.94
N GLU A 242 3.76 -7.99 -10.06
CA GLU A 242 4.08 -7.03 -11.12
C GLU A 242 4.11 -5.59 -10.59
N ILE A 243 3.13 -5.19 -9.78
CA ILE A 243 3.05 -3.84 -9.23
C ILE A 243 4.05 -3.65 -8.11
N TYR A 244 4.09 -4.59 -7.16
CA TYR A 244 4.90 -4.47 -5.96
C TYR A 244 6.40 -4.43 -6.25
N SER A 245 6.86 -5.14 -7.29
CA SER A 245 8.26 -5.06 -7.75
C SER A 245 8.69 -3.64 -8.22
N LYS A 246 7.73 -2.75 -8.50
CA LYS A 246 7.99 -1.33 -8.81
C LYS A 246 8.01 -0.46 -7.55
N ILE A 247 7.51 -0.98 -6.41
CA ILE A 247 7.45 -0.27 -5.13
C ILE A 247 8.72 -0.58 -4.34
N HIS A 248 8.92 -1.86 -4.02
CA HIS A 248 10.04 -2.32 -3.21
C HIS A 248 10.76 -3.49 -3.86
N ARG A 249 12.05 -3.60 -3.56
CA ARG A 249 12.94 -4.64 -4.04
C ARG A 249 13.58 -5.36 -2.85
N PRO A 250 14.02 -6.60 -3.02
CA PRO A 250 14.85 -7.27 -2.01
C PRO A 250 16.06 -6.42 -1.64
N TYR A 251 16.56 -6.62 -0.42
CA TYR A 251 17.74 -5.89 0.05
C TYR A 251 18.90 -5.99 -0.94
N GLU A 252 19.46 -4.83 -1.32
CA GLU A 252 20.61 -4.72 -2.22
C GLU A 252 21.90 -4.56 -1.42
N HIS A 253 22.83 -5.50 -1.61
CA HIS A 253 24.16 -5.44 -1.01
C HIS A 253 25.05 -4.45 -1.77
N TRP A 254 25.22 -3.26 -1.24
CA TRP A 254 26.20 -2.27 -1.72
C TRP A 254 26.61 -1.34 -0.59
N GLN A 255 27.75 -0.67 -0.75
CA GLN A 255 28.23 0.34 0.21
C GLN A 255 28.55 1.64 -0.53
N PRO A 256 28.32 2.82 0.08
CA PRO A 256 28.59 4.10 -0.54
C PRO A 256 30.08 4.48 -0.61
N HIS A 257 30.92 3.83 0.16
CA HIS A 257 32.37 3.99 0.10
C HIS A 257 32.97 2.99 -0.91
N PRO A 258 34.03 3.35 -1.65
CA PRO A 258 34.72 2.38 -2.49
C PRO A 258 35.27 1.23 -1.60
N GLU A 259 35.11 0.01 -2.07
CA GLU A 259 35.76 -1.13 -1.43
C GLU A 259 37.25 -0.86 -1.32
N PRO A 260 37.92 -1.20 -0.19
CA PRO A 260 39.38 -1.14 -0.11
C PRO A 260 39.91 -1.98 -1.28
N LEU A 261 40.81 -1.37 -2.07
CA LEU A 261 41.50 -2.12 -3.12
C LEU A 261 42.09 -3.38 -2.48
N PRO A 262 41.91 -4.56 -3.08
CA PRO A 262 42.48 -5.79 -2.55
C PRO A 262 43.97 -5.55 -2.32
N ALA A 263 44.45 -5.82 -1.08
CA ALA A 263 45.83 -5.62 -0.69
C ALA A 263 46.73 -6.24 -1.75
N THR A 264 47.52 -5.41 -2.43
CA THR A 264 48.47 -5.83 -3.44
C THR A 264 49.36 -6.87 -2.77
N GLN A 265 49.23 -8.14 -3.18
CA GLN A 265 50.12 -9.19 -2.69
C GLN A 265 51.59 -8.72 -2.99
N PRO A 266 52.48 -8.80 -2.02
CA PRO A 266 53.88 -8.42 -2.30
C PRO A 266 54.40 -9.30 -3.44
N VAL A 267 54.84 -8.64 -4.50
CA VAL A 267 55.53 -9.31 -5.63
C VAL A 267 56.71 -10.06 -5.02
N LYS A 268 56.64 -11.40 -5.07
CA LYS A 268 57.83 -12.20 -4.75
C LYS A 268 58.85 -11.91 -5.84
N THR A 269 59.87 -11.15 -5.47
CA THR A 269 61.07 -10.95 -6.30
C THR A 269 61.82 -12.27 -6.37
N PRO A 270 62.30 -12.68 -7.54
CA PRO A 270 62.99 -13.96 -7.78
C PRO A 270 64.37 -14.07 -7.06
#